data_17dc17e254fc9a04d5b42f62d7490b0c
#
_entry.id   17dc17e254fc9a04d5b42f62d7490b0c
#
_cell.length_a   1.000
_cell.length_b   1.000
_cell.length_c   1.000
_cell.angle_alpha   90.00
_cell.angle_beta   90.00
_cell.angle_gamma   90.00
#
_symmetry.space_group_name_H-M   'P 1'
#
loop_
_entity.id
_entity.type
_entity.pdbx_description
1 polymer ?
#
loop_
_entity_poly.entity_id
_entity_poly.type
_entity_poly.pdbx_seq_one_letter_code
_entity_poly.pdbx_strand_id
1 'polypeptide(L)'
;MKAITVYEQLLAYVLCFCIVFLSASQVLAEDLKDASAEEIVRKSSEVDKLPNWKSKNTMRLNSKGSSERIRESVNYNKLDKNGYDTMRLIRFVAPADIKGTNILIHEHRDSSDDIWTYLRGIKKVRRLVAGNKKDSFMGMDFSYTDITTPKVQDYSHTLLRREPLNGIQCFVIESVPRTEEIKKNTGYSKTITWIRADNFVRIKSEMYAPSGALYKIMVVSSIKEVDRQRGKWLVEKVEMQNIETGHSTVIIFSDIKVGEVLDNKLFQPNCLDIE
;
A
#
# COMPACT_ATOMS: atom_id res chain seq x y z
N MET A 1 45.55 36.14 -22.06
CA MET A 1 44.89 36.60 -20.81
C MET A 1 43.38 36.37 -20.75
N LYS A 2 42.62 36.34 -21.86
CA LYS A 2 41.14 36.15 -21.81
C LYS A 2 40.65 34.70 -21.57
N ALA A 3 41.45 33.69 -21.84
CA ALA A 3 41.05 32.28 -21.66
C ALA A 3 41.07 31.77 -20.19
N ILE A 4 41.90 32.35 -19.33
CA ILE A 4 42.03 31.99 -17.93
C ILE A 4 40.79 32.45 -17.13
N THR A 5 40.23 33.62 -17.46
CA THR A 5 39.08 34.21 -16.77
C THR A 5 37.78 33.41 -16.99
N VAL A 6 37.62 32.78 -18.15
CA VAL A 6 36.44 31.95 -18.48
C VAL A 6 36.47 30.63 -17.74
N TYR A 7 37.68 30.05 -17.55
CA TYR A 7 37.86 28.80 -16.82
C TYR A 7 37.59 28.96 -15.31
N GLU A 8 38.02 30.07 -14.74
CA GLU A 8 37.78 30.41 -13.33
C GLU A 8 36.28 30.68 -13.05
N GLN A 9 35.59 31.34 -14.00
CA GLN A 9 34.13 31.54 -13.90
C GLN A 9 33.35 30.23 -14.00
N LEU A 10 33.74 29.32 -14.92
CA LEU A 10 33.10 27.98 -15.03
C LEU A 10 33.33 27.13 -13.77
N LEU A 11 34.56 27.18 -13.20
CA LEU A 11 34.90 26.48 -11.95
C LEU A 11 34.07 27.02 -10.78
N ALA A 12 33.84 28.30 -10.68
CA ALA A 12 33.01 28.94 -9.67
C ALA A 12 31.53 28.55 -9.79
N TYR A 13 31.00 28.48 -11.02
CA TYR A 13 29.64 28.01 -11.25
C TYR A 13 29.45 26.53 -10.89
N VAL A 14 30.42 25.66 -11.21
CA VAL A 14 30.39 24.23 -10.87
C VAL A 14 30.49 24.04 -9.36
N LEU A 15 31.38 24.77 -8.67
CA LEU A 15 31.48 24.74 -7.21
C LEU A 15 30.18 25.24 -6.52
N CYS A 16 29.60 26.35 -7.01
CA CYS A 16 28.37 26.90 -6.47
C CYS A 16 27.19 25.93 -6.66
N PHE A 17 27.12 25.26 -7.82
CA PHE A 17 26.09 24.24 -8.10
C PHE A 17 26.24 23.00 -7.19
N CYS A 18 27.47 22.57 -6.93
CA CYS A 18 27.73 21.46 -5.99
C CYS A 18 27.38 21.80 -4.55
N ILE A 19 27.65 23.05 -4.11
CA ILE A 19 27.32 23.50 -2.74
C ILE A 19 25.80 23.59 -2.54
N VAL A 20 25.06 24.07 -3.53
CA VAL A 20 23.58 24.14 -3.45
C VAL A 20 22.96 22.74 -3.42
N PHE A 21 23.51 21.75 -4.15
CA PHE A 21 23.05 20.36 -4.09
C PHE A 21 23.39 19.67 -2.77
N LEU A 22 24.56 19.95 -2.18
CA LEU A 22 24.92 19.42 -0.85
C LEU A 22 24.05 20.00 0.26
N SER A 23 23.70 21.29 0.19
CA SER A 23 22.86 21.95 1.19
C SER A 23 21.40 21.45 1.13
N ALA A 24 20.84 21.21 -0.05
CA ALA A 24 19.51 20.69 -0.21
C ALA A 24 19.37 19.24 0.30
N SER A 25 20.39 18.39 0.11
CA SER A 25 20.39 17.04 0.65
C SER A 25 20.62 16.99 2.16
N GLN A 26 21.33 17.97 2.74
CA GLN A 26 21.49 18.08 4.20
C GLN A 26 20.22 18.59 4.89
N VAL A 27 19.49 19.53 4.31
CA VAL A 27 18.23 20.05 4.87
C VAL A 27 17.16 18.95 4.86
N LEU A 28 17.03 18.15 3.78
CA LEU A 28 16.12 17.01 3.75
C LEU A 28 16.52 15.90 4.74
N ALA A 29 17.80 15.71 5.01
CA ALA A 29 18.29 14.73 6.00
C ALA A 29 18.08 15.20 7.45
N GLU A 30 18.06 16.49 7.68
CA GLU A 30 17.88 17.10 9.01
C GLU A 30 16.39 17.13 9.40
N ASP A 31 15.48 17.48 8.49
CA ASP A 31 14.02 17.39 8.71
C ASP A 31 13.53 15.96 8.99
N LEU A 32 14.23 14.94 8.48
CA LEU A 32 13.90 13.55 8.73
C LEU A 32 14.45 12.99 10.05
N LYS A 33 15.38 13.70 10.70
CA LYS A 33 15.92 13.27 12.00
C LYS A 33 14.89 13.37 13.12
N ASP A 34 13.98 14.32 13.05
CA ASP A 34 13.02 14.67 14.09
C ASP A 34 11.59 14.23 13.81
N ALA A 35 11.34 13.60 12.64
CA ALA A 35 10.00 13.13 12.28
C ALA A 35 9.50 12.07 13.28
N SER A 36 8.34 12.29 13.86
CA SER A 36 7.69 11.34 14.76
C SER A 36 7.30 10.06 14.00
N ALA A 37 7.20 8.92 14.71
CA ALA A 37 6.73 7.67 14.12
C ALA A 37 5.34 7.81 13.47
N GLU A 38 4.44 8.57 14.10
CA GLU A 38 3.11 8.85 13.59
C GLU A 38 3.14 9.62 12.27
N GLU A 39 4.01 10.64 12.17
CA GLU A 39 4.18 11.40 10.94
C GLU A 39 4.73 10.55 9.79
N ILE A 40 5.71 9.68 10.06
CA ILE A 40 6.26 8.77 9.06
C ILE A 40 5.17 7.81 8.55
N VAL A 41 4.37 7.23 9.44
CA VAL A 41 3.26 6.34 9.06
C VAL A 41 2.20 7.11 8.28
N ARG A 42 1.87 8.35 8.68
CA ARG A 42 0.93 9.20 7.94
C ARG A 42 1.42 9.48 6.52
N LYS A 43 2.68 9.90 6.35
CA LYS A 43 3.28 10.08 5.01
C LYS A 43 3.23 8.78 4.20
N SER A 44 3.53 7.64 4.82
CA SER A 44 3.46 6.33 4.17
C SER A 44 2.04 5.96 3.72
N SER A 45 1.00 6.38 4.45
CA SER A 45 -0.40 6.13 4.10
C SER A 45 -0.92 7.01 2.96
N GLU A 46 -0.14 8.00 2.53
CA GLU A 46 -0.53 8.99 1.52
C GLU A 46 0.23 8.84 0.19
N VAL A 47 1.29 8.00 0.14
CA VAL A 47 2.17 7.90 -1.05
C VAL A 47 1.45 7.39 -2.29
N ASP A 48 0.43 6.55 -2.14
CA ASP A 48 -0.33 5.93 -3.22
C ASP A 48 -1.68 6.63 -3.52
N LYS A 49 -1.99 7.70 -2.79
CA LYS A 49 -3.24 8.45 -2.99
C LYS A 49 -3.16 9.30 -4.26
N LEU A 50 -3.88 8.85 -5.27
CA LEU A 50 -3.97 9.46 -6.60
C LEU A 50 -5.43 9.73 -6.96
N PRO A 51 -5.72 10.79 -7.75
CA PRO A 51 -7.10 11.14 -8.10
C PRO A 51 -7.87 9.98 -8.73
N ASN A 52 -7.32 9.37 -9.77
CA ASN A 52 -7.88 8.20 -10.44
C ASN A 52 -6.74 7.36 -11.01
N TRP A 53 -6.84 6.04 -10.86
CA TRP A 53 -5.95 5.12 -11.54
C TRP A 53 -6.59 3.74 -11.68
N LYS A 54 -6.13 2.97 -12.67
CA LYS A 54 -6.53 1.59 -12.86
C LYS A 54 -5.33 0.69 -13.12
N SER A 55 -5.48 -0.60 -12.86
CA SER A 55 -4.48 -1.64 -13.15
C SER A 55 -5.15 -2.97 -13.49
N LYS A 56 -4.39 -3.83 -14.17
CA LYS A 56 -4.65 -5.27 -14.17
C LYS A 56 -3.81 -5.91 -13.07
N ASN A 57 -4.37 -6.90 -12.39
CA ASN A 57 -3.68 -7.59 -11.32
C ASN A 57 -3.69 -9.08 -11.58
N THR A 58 -2.52 -9.69 -11.42
CA THR A 58 -2.34 -11.15 -11.40
C THR A 58 -1.97 -11.57 -9.99
N MET A 59 -2.75 -12.46 -9.40
CA MET A 59 -2.55 -12.99 -8.05
C MET A 59 -2.18 -14.46 -8.16
N ARG A 60 -0.98 -14.83 -7.69
CA ARG A 60 -0.46 -16.20 -7.67
C ARG A 60 -0.50 -16.72 -6.26
N LEU A 61 -1.30 -17.76 -6.03
CA LEU A 61 -1.50 -18.39 -4.74
C LEU A 61 -0.73 -19.71 -4.71
N ASN A 62 0.31 -19.76 -3.89
CA ASN A 62 1.18 -20.90 -3.72
C ASN A 62 0.86 -21.61 -2.41
N SER A 63 0.62 -22.91 -2.50
CA SER A 63 0.38 -23.77 -1.33
C SER A 63 1.32 -24.97 -1.40
N LYS A 64 1.94 -25.32 -0.28
CA LYS A 64 2.88 -26.44 -0.22
C LYS A 64 2.19 -27.73 -0.68
N GLY A 65 2.77 -28.40 -1.69
CA GLY A 65 2.23 -29.66 -2.22
C GLY A 65 1.03 -29.53 -3.16
N SER A 66 0.63 -28.32 -3.57
CA SER A 66 -0.46 -28.08 -4.51
C SER A 66 0.04 -27.28 -5.72
N SER A 67 -0.68 -27.39 -6.84
CA SER A 67 -0.41 -26.55 -8.01
C SER A 67 -0.72 -25.08 -7.70
N GLU A 68 0.04 -24.16 -8.28
CA GLU A 68 -0.22 -22.73 -8.20
C GLU A 68 -1.62 -22.41 -8.72
N ARG A 69 -2.36 -21.59 -8.00
CA ARG A 69 -3.65 -21.05 -8.45
C ARG A 69 -3.47 -19.60 -8.85
N ILE A 70 -3.98 -19.24 -10.03
CA ILE A 70 -3.87 -17.88 -10.56
C ILE A 70 -5.26 -17.25 -10.58
N ARG A 71 -5.32 -15.98 -10.17
CA ARG A 71 -6.51 -15.13 -10.26
C ARG A 71 -6.14 -13.85 -10.97
N GLU A 72 -7.08 -13.32 -11.73
CA GLU A 72 -6.89 -12.06 -12.43
C GLU A 72 -8.04 -11.10 -12.11
N SER A 73 -7.70 -9.84 -11.96
CA SER A 73 -8.67 -8.77 -11.73
C SER A 73 -8.29 -7.50 -12.47
N VAL A 74 -9.28 -6.63 -12.66
CA VAL A 74 -9.08 -5.23 -13.02
C VAL A 74 -9.48 -4.38 -11.82
N ASN A 75 -8.58 -3.49 -11.42
CA ASN A 75 -8.81 -2.59 -10.30
C ASN A 75 -9.02 -1.16 -10.81
N TYR A 76 -10.00 -0.49 -10.23
CA TYR A 76 -10.30 0.92 -10.43
C TYR A 76 -10.18 1.61 -9.07
N ASN A 77 -9.42 2.69 -9.02
CA ASN A 77 -9.16 3.42 -7.77
C ASN A 77 -9.46 4.89 -7.98
N LYS A 78 -10.09 5.50 -7.01
CA LYS A 78 -10.47 6.91 -7.04
C LYS A 78 -10.27 7.52 -5.66
N LEU A 79 -9.60 8.68 -5.63
CA LEU A 79 -9.54 9.53 -4.46
C LEU A 79 -10.81 10.39 -4.40
N ASP A 80 -11.44 10.49 -3.24
CA ASP A 80 -12.58 11.38 -3.05
C ASP A 80 -12.15 12.85 -3.06
N LYS A 81 -13.11 13.75 -3.24
CA LYS A 81 -12.89 15.20 -3.30
C LYS A 81 -12.30 15.78 -2.00
N ASN A 82 -12.49 15.09 -0.87
CA ASN A 82 -11.89 15.49 0.41
C ASN A 82 -10.36 15.28 0.45
N GLY A 83 -9.79 14.59 -0.55
CA GLY A 83 -8.35 14.34 -0.66
C GLY A 83 -7.81 13.22 0.24
N TYR A 84 -8.65 12.52 0.99
CA TYR A 84 -8.26 11.50 1.96
C TYR A 84 -8.94 10.16 1.75
N ASP A 85 -10.25 10.16 1.57
CA ASP A 85 -11.04 8.95 1.38
C ASP A 85 -10.80 8.39 -0.01
N THR A 86 -10.80 7.06 -0.12
CA THR A 86 -10.57 6.39 -1.39
C THR A 86 -11.68 5.38 -1.68
N MET A 87 -11.98 5.21 -2.95
CA MET A 87 -12.89 4.20 -3.43
C MET A 87 -12.13 3.25 -4.36
N ARG A 88 -12.28 1.96 -4.13
CA ARG A 88 -11.62 0.92 -4.93
C ARG A 88 -12.64 -0.12 -5.37
N LEU A 89 -12.70 -0.37 -6.67
CA LEU A 89 -13.45 -1.48 -7.24
C LEU A 89 -12.47 -2.52 -7.78
N ILE A 90 -12.60 -3.76 -7.34
CA ILE A 90 -11.84 -4.92 -7.79
C ILE A 90 -12.81 -5.83 -8.53
N ARG A 91 -12.61 -6.01 -9.84
CA ARG A 91 -13.40 -6.93 -10.68
C ARG A 91 -12.57 -8.15 -11.03
N PHE A 92 -12.97 -9.33 -10.57
CA PHE A 92 -12.33 -10.57 -10.95
C PHE A 92 -12.76 -10.99 -12.36
N VAL A 93 -11.77 -11.26 -13.22
CA VAL A 93 -11.97 -11.61 -14.63
C VAL A 93 -11.55 -13.06 -14.94
N ALA A 94 -10.76 -13.68 -14.08
CA ALA A 94 -10.36 -15.09 -14.15
C ALA A 94 -9.97 -15.61 -12.76
N PRO A 95 -10.06 -16.94 -12.53
CA PRO A 95 -10.62 -17.98 -13.38
C PRO A 95 -12.16 -17.99 -13.39
N ALA A 96 -12.77 -18.93 -14.09
CA ALA A 96 -14.20 -18.97 -14.36
C ALA A 96 -15.09 -19.05 -13.09
N ASP A 97 -14.60 -19.69 -12.03
CA ASP A 97 -15.31 -19.89 -10.75
C ASP A 97 -15.50 -18.57 -9.96
N ILE A 98 -14.60 -17.59 -10.13
CA ILE A 98 -14.70 -16.28 -9.47
C ILE A 98 -14.96 -15.12 -10.44
N LYS A 99 -14.95 -15.40 -11.76
CA LYS A 99 -15.21 -14.38 -12.77
C LYS A 99 -16.56 -13.69 -12.55
N GLY A 100 -16.54 -12.34 -12.54
CA GLY A 100 -17.72 -11.52 -12.28
C GLY A 100 -18.01 -11.34 -10.77
N THR A 101 -17.15 -11.85 -9.88
CA THR A 101 -17.14 -11.39 -8.49
C THR A 101 -16.53 -9.99 -8.45
N ASN A 102 -17.24 -9.06 -7.82
CA ASN A 102 -16.81 -7.67 -7.70
C ASN A 102 -16.74 -7.28 -6.22
N ILE A 103 -15.70 -6.54 -5.85
CA ILE A 103 -15.51 -6.05 -4.49
C ILE A 103 -15.34 -4.54 -4.56
N LEU A 104 -16.18 -3.83 -3.82
CA LEU A 104 -16.12 -2.38 -3.68
C LEU A 104 -15.69 -2.05 -2.25
N ILE A 105 -14.70 -1.19 -2.13
CA ILE A 105 -14.16 -0.72 -0.86
C ILE A 105 -14.24 0.80 -0.87
N HIS A 106 -14.89 1.38 0.13
CA HIS A 106 -14.78 2.79 0.46
C HIS A 106 -13.96 2.90 1.73
N GLU A 107 -12.75 3.41 1.60
CA GLU A 107 -11.86 3.66 2.74
C GLU A 107 -12.12 5.07 3.25
N HIS A 108 -12.46 5.19 4.50
CA HIS A 108 -12.70 6.45 5.19
C HIS A 108 -11.55 6.75 6.14
N ARG A 109 -11.07 7.99 6.15
CA ARG A 109 -10.00 8.40 7.06
C ARG A 109 -10.40 8.30 8.53
N ASP A 110 -11.58 8.80 8.86
CA ASP A 110 -12.00 9.05 10.23
C ASP A 110 -13.17 8.18 10.70
N SER A 111 -13.62 7.24 9.87
CA SER A 111 -14.68 6.28 10.19
C SER A 111 -14.37 4.89 9.67
N SER A 112 -15.19 3.90 10.01
CA SER A 112 -15.02 2.52 9.53
C SER A 112 -15.18 2.45 8.01
N ASP A 113 -14.35 1.62 7.36
CA ASP A 113 -14.46 1.38 5.93
C ASP A 113 -15.72 0.59 5.60
N ASP A 114 -16.27 0.86 4.41
CA ASP A 114 -17.37 0.10 3.86
C ASP A 114 -16.84 -0.83 2.79
N ILE A 115 -17.16 -2.12 2.91
CA ILE A 115 -16.76 -3.15 1.96
C ILE A 115 -17.98 -3.91 1.51
N TRP A 116 -18.21 -3.95 0.19
CA TRP A 116 -19.27 -4.75 -0.41
C TRP A 116 -18.68 -5.78 -1.37
N THR A 117 -19.26 -6.95 -1.38
CA THR A 117 -18.92 -8.04 -2.30
C THR A 117 -20.15 -8.46 -3.07
N TYR A 118 -20.08 -8.38 -4.39
CA TYR A 118 -21.03 -9.01 -5.29
C TYR A 118 -20.54 -10.40 -5.66
N LEU A 119 -21.34 -11.41 -5.37
CA LEU A 119 -21.07 -12.80 -5.70
C LEU A 119 -21.96 -13.21 -6.88
N ARG A 120 -21.34 -13.38 -8.08
CA ARG A 120 -22.06 -13.71 -9.30
C ARG A 120 -22.90 -14.99 -9.17
N GLY A 121 -22.37 -16.02 -8.50
CA GLY A 121 -23.06 -17.32 -8.36
C GLY A 121 -24.41 -17.25 -7.64
N ILE A 122 -24.59 -16.29 -6.76
CA ILE A 122 -25.85 -16.06 -6.03
C ILE A 122 -26.53 -14.74 -6.39
N LYS A 123 -25.95 -13.94 -7.28
CA LYS A 123 -26.43 -12.62 -7.75
C LYS A 123 -26.81 -11.67 -6.61
N LYS A 124 -26.00 -11.64 -5.56
CA LYS A 124 -26.26 -10.82 -4.36
C LYS A 124 -25.06 -9.97 -3.99
N VAL A 125 -25.35 -8.73 -3.60
CA VAL A 125 -24.38 -7.85 -2.93
C VAL A 125 -24.50 -8.10 -1.42
N ARG A 126 -23.33 -8.28 -0.75
CA ARG A 126 -23.23 -8.41 0.70
C ARG A 126 -22.26 -7.35 1.21
N ARG A 127 -22.59 -6.70 2.31
CA ARG A 127 -21.69 -5.82 3.03
C ARG A 127 -20.90 -6.64 4.04
N LEU A 128 -19.58 -6.44 4.08
CA LEU A 128 -18.70 -7.06 5.07
C LEU A 128 -18.91 -6.41 6.44
N VAL A 129 -19.01 -7.21 7.49
CA VAL A 129 -19.07 -6.72 8.87
C VAL A 129 -17.65 -6.47 9.38
N ALA A 130 -17.45 -5.44 10.21
CA ALA A 130 -16.13 -5.02 10.69
C ALA A 130 -15.31 -6.17 11.30
N GLY A 131 -15.93 -7.06 12.07
CA GLY A 131 -15.26 -8.22 12.69
C GLY A 131 -14.70 -9.26 11.71
N ASN A 132 -15.07 -9.17 10.43
CA ASN A 132 -14.61 -10.10 9.39
C ASN A 132 -13.46 -9.54 8.55
N LYS A 133 -12.90 -8.37 8.90
CA LYS A 133 -11.73 -7.80 8.18
C LYS A 133 -10.49 -8.69 8.28
N LYS A 134 -10.35 -9.48 9.33
CA LYS A 134 -9.27 -10.48 9.51
C LYS A 134 -9.41 -11.69 8.58
N ASP A 135 -10.58 -11.92 7.99
CA ASP A 135 -10.82 -13.06 7.11
C ASP A 135 -9.99 -12.94 5.83
N SER A 136 -9.64 -14.11 5.28
CA SER A 136 -8.88 -14.20 4.04
C SER A 136 -9.60 -13.49 2.88
N PHE A 137 -8.89 -12.61 2.19
CA PHE A 137 -9.40 -11.93 1.01
C PHE A 137 -9.41 -12.91 -0.17
N MET A 138 -10.60 -13.39 -0.52
CA MET A 138 -10.78 -14.32 -1.65
C MET A 138 -9.88 -15.57 -1.57
N GLY A 139 -9.60 -16.10 -0.37
CA GLY A 139 -8.75 -17.28 -0.18
C GLY A 139 -7.25 -17.06 -0.46
N MET A 140 -6.79 -15.81 -0.41
CA MET A 140 -5.39 -15.42 -0.45
C MET A 140 -4.80 -15.35 0.97
N ASP A 141 -3.48 -15.21 1.08
CA ASP A 141 -2.81 -14.95 2.37
C ASP A 141 -3.01 -13.51 2.86
N PHE A 142 -3.43 -12.62 1.98
CA PHE A 142 -3.93 -11.30 2.35
C PHE A 142 -5.33 -11.40 2.97
N SER A 143 -5.57 -10.68 4.03
CA SER A 143 -6.91 -10.47 4.62
C SER A 143 -7.54 -9.18 4.07
N TYR A 144 -8.82 -8.93 4.38
CA TYR A 144 -9.43 -7.63 4.09
C TYR A 144 -8.73 -6.48 4.84
N THR A 145 -8.15 -6.75 6.03
CA THR A 145 -7.29 -5.78 6.73
C THR A 145 -6.05 -5.43 5.93
N ASP A 146 -5.41 -6.44 5.30
CA ASP A 146 -4.14 -6.25 4.60
C ASP A 146 -4.28 -5.48 3.28
N ILE A 147 -5.47 -5.53 2.67
CA ILE A 147 -5.76 -4.82 1.42
C ILE A 147 -6.34 -3.42 1.62
N THR A 148 -6.64 -3.01 2.86
CA THR A 148 -7.09 -1.67 3.21
C THR A 148 -5.96 -0.87 3.87
N THR A 149 -6.07 0.46 3.83
CA THR A 149 -5.08 1.34 4.47
C THR A 149 -5.31 1.38 5.98
N PRO A 150 -4.31 1.00 6.82
CA PRO A 150 -4.42 1.14 8.26
C PRO A 150 -4.62 2.60 8.66
N LYS A 151 -5.55 2.86 9.57
CA LYS A 151 -5.81 4.21 10.09
C LYS A 151 -4.75 4.56 11.12
N VAL A 152 -4.06 5.65 10.92
CA VAL A 152 -2.94 6.09 11.78
C VAL A 152 -3.40 6.22 13.24
N GLN A 153 -4.56 6.82 13.47
CA GLN A 153 -5.11 7.04 14.80
C GLN A 153 -5.52 5.77 15.56
N ASP A 154 -5.70 4.65 14.87
CA ASP A 154 -6.11 3.38 15.48
C ASP A 154 -4.95 2.66 16.19
N TYR A 155 -3.72 3.14 15.98
CA TYR A 155 -2.51 2.50 16.49
C TYR A 155 -1.64 3.47 17.29
N SER A 156 -0.89 2.93 18.24
CA SER A 156 0.28 3.58 18.83
C SER A 156 1.50 3.22 18.01
N HIS A 157 2.25 4.23 17.56
CA HIS A 157 3.41 4.06 16.69
C HIS A 157 4.71 4.37 17.44
N THR A 158 5.71 3.50 17.31
CA THR A 158 7.04 3.68 17.91
C THR A 158 8.11 3.46 16.84
N LEU A 159 8.99 4.44 16.66
CA LEU A 159 10.19 4.29 15.84
C LEU A 159 11.20 3.44 16.61
N LEU A 160 11.37 2.18 16.22
CA LEU A 160 12.29 1.26 16.88
C LEU A 160 13.74 1.56 16.54
N ARG A 161 14.02 1.82 15.25
CA ARG A 161 15.35 2.07 14.72
C ARG A 161 15.32 2.52 13.27
N ARG A 162 16.47 2.92 12.76
CA ARG A 162 16.72 3.13 11.33
C ARG A 162 17.73 2.09 10.90
N GLU A 163 17.47 1.38 9.82
CA GLU A 163 18.39 0.38 9.29
C GLU A 163 18.25 0.25 7.78
N PRO A 164 19.30 -0.15 7.07
CA PRO A 164 19.19 -0.48 5.65
C PRO A 164 18.50 -1.84 5.47
N LEU A 165 17.56 -1.90 4.54
CA LEU A 165 16.99 -3.15 4.03
C LEU A 165 17.36 -3.24 2.54
N ASN A 166 18.18 -4.24 2.16
CA ASN A 166 18.71 -4.40 0.79
C ASN A 166 19.38 -3.11 0.25
N GLY A 167 20.13 -2.41 1.10
CA GLY A 167 20.82 -1.18 0.75
C GLY A 167 19.98 0.10 0.78
N ILE A 168 18.68 -0.01 1.05
CA ILE A 168 17.75 1.13 1.11
C ILE A 168 17.52 1.50 2.58
N GLN A 169 17.83 2.74 2.96
CA GLN A 169 17.57 3.23 4.32
C GLN A 169 16.07 3.24 4.63
N CYS A 170 15.72 2.66 5.78
CA CYS A 170 14.34 2.52 6.23
C CYS A 170 14.16 2.99 7.67
N PHE A 171 12.98 3.51 7.95
CA PHE A 171 12.43 3.62 9.29
C PHE A 171 11.78 2.29 9.65
N VAL A 172 12.11 1.72 10.80
CA VAL A 172 11.47 0.50 11.32
C VAL A 172 10.52 0.93 12.42
N ILE A 173 9.22 0.77 12.16
CA ILE A 173 8.17 1.25 13.05
C ILE A 173 7.35 0.09 13.55
N GLU A 174 7.16 0.02 14.87
CA GLU A 174 6.18 -0.84 15.51
C GLU A 174 4.86 -0.08 15.62
N SER A 175 3.77 -0.74 15.25
CA SER A 175 2.40 -0.22 15.37
C SER A 175 1.56 -1.23 16.16
N VAL A 176 1.02 -0.77 17.30
CA VAL A 176 0.22 -1.58 18.23
C VAL A 176 -1.21 -1.04 18.24
N PRO A 177 -2.24 -1.89 18.02
CA PRO A 177 -3.63 -1.47 18.11
C PRO A 177 -3.93 -0.80 19.45
N ARG A 178 -4.62 0.35 19.45
CA ARG A 178 -4.95 1.11 20.67
C ARG A 178 -6.04 0.44 21.52
N THR A 179 -6.87 -0.41 20.91
CA THR A 179 -7.98 -1.09 21.60
C THR A 179 -8.01 -2.58 21.27
N GLU A 180 -8.57 -3.38 22.19
CA GLU A 180 -8.78 -4.81 21.96
C GLU A 180 -9.78 -5.07 20.81
N GLU A 181 -10.70 -4.13 20.56
CA GLU A 181 -11.61 -4.20 19.41
C GLU A 181 -10.85 -4.13 18.09
N ILE A 182 -9.94 -3.15 17.92
CA ILE A 182 -9.11 -3.02 16.72
C ILE A 182 -8.26 -4.29 16.54
N LYS A 183 -7.62 -4.77 17.59
CA LYS A 183 -6.84 -6.01 17.58
C LYS A 183 -7.67 -7.22 17.13
N LYS A 184 -8.88 -7.38 17.66
CA LYS A 184 -9.81 -8.45 17.28
C LYS A 184 -10.25 -8.34 15.82
N ASN A 185 -10.55 -7.12 15.35
CA ASN A 185 -11.05 -6.87 13.99
C ASN A 185 -9.96 -7.04 12.94
N THR A 186 -8.73 -6.66 13.24
CA THR A 186 -7.58 -6.78 12.34
C THR A 186 -6.92 -8.15 12.38
N GLY A 187 -7.01 -8.85 13.51
CA GLY A 187 -6.36 -10.14 13.73
C GLY A 187 -4.87 -10.05 14.10
N TYR A 188 -4.36 -8.84 14.40
CA TYR A 188 -2.95 -8.63 14.73
C TYR A 188 -2.78 -7.99 16.10
N SER A 189 -1.81 -8.50 16.88
CA SER A 189 -1.39 -7.87 18.16
C SER A 189 -0.50 -6.68 17.94
N LYS A 190 0.34 -6.70 16.88
CA LYS A 190 1.20 -5.63 16.42
C LYS A 190 1.67 -5.87 14.99
N THR A 191 2.21 -4.82 14.37
CA THR A 191 2.97 -4.92 13.12
C THR A 191 4.31 -4.21 13.28
N ILE A 192 5.37 -4.73 12.63
CA ILE A 192 6.66 -4.06 12.48
C ILE A 192 6.83 -3.79 11.00
N THR A 193 7.03 -2.53 10.64
CA THR A 193 7.00 -2.08 9.24
C THR A 193 8.27 -1.34 8.86
N TRP A 194 8.88 -1.70 7.73
CA TRP A 194 10.00 -1.00 7.11
C TRP A 194 9.48 -0.02 6.06
N ILE A 195 9.62 1.25 6.36
CA ILE A 195 9.21 2.37 5.50
C ILE A 195 10.46 3.03 4.95
N ARG A 196 10.58 3.14 3.64
CA ARG A 196 11.73 3.78 2.99
C ARG A 196 11.86 5.24 3.44
N ALA A 197 13.09 5.67 3.70
CA ALA A 197 13.35 7.03 4.13
C ALA A 197 13.28 8.05 2.98
N ASP A 198 13.51 7.61 1.74
CA ASP A 198 13.55 8.48 0.57
C ASP A 198 12.18 8.80 -0.03
N ASN A 199 11.18 7.93 0.14
CA ASN A 199 9.88 8.09 -0.52
C ASN A 199 8.68 7.59 0.30
N PHE A 200 8.88 7.19 1.56
CA PHE A 200 7.87 6.71 2.49
C PHE A 200 7.07 5.48 2.04
N VAL A 201 7.49 4.78 0.98
CA VAL A 201 6.87 3.52 0.58
C VAL A 201 7.19 2.44 1.60
N ARG A 202 6.16 1.73 2.07
CA ARG A 202 6.29 0.55 2.91
C ARG A 202 6.77 -0.62 2.06
N ILE A 203 7.96 -1.18 2.37
CA ILE A 203 8.56 -2.25 1.57
C ILE A 203 8.59 -3.60 2.28
N LYS A 204 8.44 -3.65 3.60
CA LYS A 204 8.29 -4.89 4.36
C LYS A 204 7.38 -4.65 5.55
N SER A 205 6.59 -5.67 5.93
CA SER A 205 5.87 -5.69 7.21
C SER A 205 5.88 -7.09 7.80
N GLU A 206 6.07 -7.17 9.09
CA GLU A 206 5.90 -8.37 9.90
C GLU A 206 4.64 -8.19 10.74
N MET A 207 3.69 -9.11 10.61
CA MET A 207 2.43 -9.09 11.34
C MET A 207 2.42 -10.20 12.37
N TYR A 208 2.05 -9.85 13.61
CA TYR A 208 2.05 -10.75 14.75
C TYR A 208 0.62 -11.11 15.14
N ALA A 209 0.36 -12.40 15.29
CA ALA A 209 -0.92 -12.94 15.75
C ALA A 209 -1.30 -12.39 17.13
N PRO A 210 -2.57 -12.49 17.56
CA PRO A 210 -2.99 -12.13 18.92
C PRO A 210 -2.21 -12.84 20.03
N SER A 211 -1.65 -14.04 19.74
CA SER A 211 -0.74 -14.79 20.63
C SER A 211 0.65 -14.15 20.79
N GLY A 212 1.00 -13.18 19.95
CA GLY A 212 2.34 -12.58 19.89
C GLY A 212 3.32 -13.32 18.96
N ALA A 213 2.93 -14.44 18.35
CA ALA A 213 3.77 -15.14 17.38
C ALA A 213 3.80 -14.42 16.02
N LEU A 214 4.94 -14.48 15.33
CA LEU A 214 5.03 -13.99 13.95
C LEU A 214 4.10 -14.82 13.06
N TYR A 215 3.17 -14.15 12.41
CA TYR A 215 2.10 -14.80 11.65
C TYR A 215 2.29 -14.66 10.16
N LYS A 216 2.53 -13.43 9.68
CA LYS A 216 2.71 -13.14 8.25
C LYS A 216 3.89 -12.20 8.01
N ILE A 217 4.48 -12.32 6.84
CA ILE A 217 5.49 -11.37 6.33
C ILE A 217 5.03 -10.87 4.97
N MET A 218 4.94 -9.55 4.82
CA MET A 218 4.70 -8.89 3.54
C MET A 218 6.00 -8.28 3.02
N VAL A 219 6.30 -8.49 1.74
CA VAL A 219 7.46 -7.89 1.06
C VAL A 219 7.02 -7.26 -0.25
N VAL A 220 7.38 -5.99 -0.45
CA VAL A 220 7.23 -5.28 -1.72
C VAL A 220 8.55 -5.36 -2.46
N SER A 221 8.54 -5.92 -3.66
CA SER A 221 9.75 -6.14 -4.48
C SER A 221 9.83 -5.22 -5.70
N SER A 222 8.75 -4.53 -6.07
CA SER A 222 8.75 -3.54 -7.15
C SER A 222 7.80 -2.40 -6.84
N ILE A 223 8.26 -1.17 -7.08
CA ILE A 223 7.50 0.06 -6.95
C ILE A 223 7.73 0.96 -8.16
N LYS A 224 6.75 1.79 -8.48
CA LYS A 224 6.80 2.72 -9.61
C LYS A 224 6.48 4.14 -9.15
N GLU A 225 7.35 5.10 -9.50
CA GLU A 225 7.03 6.52 -9.39
C GLU A 225 6.01 6.88 -10.47
N VAL A 226 4.86 7.40 -10.07
CA VAL A 226 3.73 7.70 -10.97
C VAL A 226 3.40 9.19 -11.04
N ASP A 227 3.81 9.96 -10.05
CA ASP A 227 3.74 11.42 -10.04
C ASP A 227 4.92 11.98 -9.23
N ARG A 228 5.96 12.37 -9.95
CA ARG A 228 7.18 12.90 -9.33
C ARG A 228 6.98 14.24 -8.62
N GLN A 229 6.11 15.09 -9.16
CA GLN A 229 5.87 16.42 -8.57
C GLN A 229 5.19 16.32 -7.21
N ARG A 230 4.33 15.30 -7.04
CA ARG A 230 3.61 15.04 -5.78
C ARG A 230 4.22 13.94 -4.94
N GLY A 231 5.34 13.36 -5.37
CA GLY A 231 6.00 12.24 -4.67
C GLY A 231 5.11 11.00 -4.55
N LYS A 232 4.34 10.66 -5.61
CA LYS A 232 3.40 9.53 -5.57
C LYS A 232 4.00 8.27 -6.18
N TRP A 233 3.82 7.17 -5.44
CA TRP A 233 4.37 5.87 -5.78
C TRP A 233 3.29 4.80 -5.71
N LEU A 234 3.35 3.83 -6.60
CA LEU A 234 2.51 2.64 -6.57
C LEU A 234 3.36 1.38 -6.45
N VAL A 235 2.81 0.38 -5.78
CA VAL A 235 3.39 -0.95 -5.73
C VAL A 235 3.08 -1.67 -7.05
N GLU A 236 4.10 -2.30 -7.64
CA GLU A 236 3.95 -3.17 -8.83
C GLU A 236 3.99 -4.65 -8.46
N LYS A 237 4.69 -5.01 -7.38
CA LYS A 237 4.74 -6.40 -6.93
C LYS A 237 4.88 -6.48 -5.41
N VAL A 238 3.99 -7.25 -4.81
CA VAL A 238 3.98 -7.54 -3.37
C VAL A 238 3.73 -9.02 -3.14
N GLU A 239 4.39 -9.57 -2.13
CA GLU A 239 4.19 -10.93 -1.65
C GLU A 239 3.77 -10.92 -0.18
N MET A 240 2.83 -11.79 0.17
CA MET A 240 2.47 -12.12 1.54
C MET A 240 2.78 -13.58 1.78
N GLN A 241 3.62 -13.85 2.77
CA GLN A 241 3.92 -15.18 3.25
C GLN A 241 3.21 -15.43 4.59
N ASN A 242 2.47 -16.52 4.69
CA ASN A 242 1.90 -17.01 5.93
C ASN A 242 2.89 -17.99 6.57
N ILE A 243 3.44 -17.64 7.72
CA ILE A 243 4.49 -18.40 8.40
C ILE A 243 3.94 -19.69 9.00
N GLU A 244 2.68 -19.68 9.46
CA GLU A 244 2.05 -20.83 10.09
C GLU A 244 1.75 -21.94 9.07
N THR A 245 1.23 -21.58 7.90
CA THR A 245 0.81 -22.55 6.88
C THR A 245 1.90 -22.83 5.83
N GLY A 246 2.89 -21.94 5.71
CA GLY A 246 3.89 -21.96 4.65
C GLY A 246 3.33 -21.61 3.26
N HIS A 247 2.10 -21.08 3.20
CA HIS A 247 1.50 -20.58 1.97
C HIS A 247 2.04 -19.19 1.64
N SER A 248 1.97 -18.81 0.36
CA SER A 248 2.23 -17.43 -0.06
C SER A 248 1.31 -17.00 -1.19
N THR A 249 1.05 -15.70 -1.23
CA THR A 249 0.34 -15.05 -2.32
C THR A 249 1.18 -13.89 -2.87
N VAL A 250 1.46 -13.91 -4.18
CA VAL A 250 2.11 -12.81 -4.89
C VAL A 250 1.07 -12.06 -5.71
N ILE A 251 1.02 -10.74 -5.55
CA ILE A 251 0.18 -9.85 -6.37
C ILE A 251 1.09 -9.01 -7.26
N ILE A 252 0.82 -9.04 -8.58
CA ILE A 252 1.51 -8.26 -9.59
C ILE A 252 0.52 -7.29 -10.19
N PHE A 253 0.82 -5.99 -10.13
CA PHE A 253 0.05 -4.91 -10.71
C PHE A 253 0.68 -4.53 -12.05
N SER A 254 -0.07 -4.64 -13.13
CA SER A 254 0.36 -4.33 -14.50
C SER A 254 -0.61 -3.36 -15.18
N ASP A 255 -0.24 -2.85 -16.35
CA ASP A 255 -1.06 -1.91 -17.13
C ASP A 255 -1.57 -0.72 -16.28
N ILE A 256 -0.72 -0.22 -15.37
CA ILE A 256 -1.06 0.89 -14.48
C ILE A 256 -1.25 2.15 -15.32
N LYS A 257 -2.46 2.72 -15.26
CA LYS A 257 -2.84 3.96 -15.95
C LYS A 257 -3.38 4.96 -14.92
N VAL A 258 -2.75 6.12 -14.85
CA VAL A 258 -3.09 7.21 -13.92
C VAL A 258 -3.76 8.34 -14.69
N GLY A 259 -4.74 9.02 -14.05
CA GLY A 259 -5.39 10.21 -14.58
C GLY A 259 -6.54 9.92 -15.56
N GLU A 260 -6.91 8.66 -15.80
CA GLU A 260 -8.08 8.34 -16.61
C GLU A 260 -9.38 8.78 -15.94
N VAL A 261 -10.34 9.28 -16.71
CA VAL A 261 -11.67 9.59 -16.21
C VAL A 261 -12.41 8.29 -15.92
N LEU A 262 -12.78 8.09 -14.67
CA LEU A 262 -13.57 6.92 -14.23
C LEU A 262 -15.01 7.33 -13.94
N ASP A 263 -15.97 6.56 -14.46
CA ASP A 263 -17.40 6.78 -14.17
C ASP A 263 -17.65 6.59 -12.66
N ASN A 264 -18.34 7.54 -12.05
CA ASN A 264 -18.72 7.48 -10.64
C ASN A 264 -19.62 6.29 -10.30
N LYS A 265 -20.39 5.80 -11.27
CA LYS A 265 -21.24 4.61 -11.12
C LYS A 265 -20.45 3.36 -10.76
N LEU A 266 -19.17 3.26 -11.20
CA LEU A 266 -18.30 2.14 -10.84
C LEU A 266 -18.14 1.97 -9.33
N PHE A 267 -18.28 3.05 -8.57
CA PHE A 267 -18.06 3.09 -7.13
C PHE A 267 -19.35 3.12 -6.32
N GLN A 268 -20.47 2.67 -6.91
CA GLN A 268 -21.75 2.59 -6.23
C GLN A 268 -22.11 1.13 -5.92
N PRO A 269 -22.52 0.80 -4.67
CA PRO A 269 -22.85 -0.59 -4.31
C PRO A 269 -23.96 -1.22 -5.16
N ASN A 270 -24.92 -0.41 -5.62
CA ASN A 270 -26.03 -0.85 -6.48
C ASN A 270 -25.65 -1.04 -7.95
N CYS A 271 -24.38 -0.77 -8.31
CA CYS A 271 -23.85 -0.98 -9.67
C CYS A 271 -22.81 -2.11 -9.72
N LEU A 272 -22.65 -2.89 -8.63
CA LEU A 272 -21.67 -3.97 -8.57
C LEU A 272 -22.01 -5.18 -9.46
N ASP A 273 -23.26 -5.34 -9.86
CA ASP A 273 -23.74 -6.41 -10.74
C ASP A 273 -23.62 -6.07 -12.24
N ILE A 274 -23.24 -4.84 -12.57
CA ILE A 274 -23.05 -4.38 -13.95
C ILE A 274 -21.68 -4.82 -14.45
N GLU A 275 -21.63 -5.51 -15.60
CA GLU A 275 -20.39 -5.96 -16.28
C GLU A 275 -19.62 -4.81 -16.94
#